data_cb09c9f4bd5b4f60d19cec8fdff926d4
#
_entry.id   cb09c9f4bd5b4f60d19cec8fdff926d4
#
_cell.length_a   1.000
_cell.length_b   1.000
_cell.length_c   1.000
_cell.angle_alpha   90.00
_cell.angle_beta   90.00
_cell.angle_gamma   90.00
#
_symmetry.space_group_name_H-M   'P 1'
#
loop_
_entity.id
_entity.type
_entity.pdbx_description
1 polymer ?
#
loop_
_entity_poly.entity_id
_entity_poly.type
_entity_poly.pdbx_seq_one_letter_code
_entity_poly.pdbx_strand_id
1 'polypeptide(L)'
;VGGTFFVFADYMRPAIRLAALSKARIIFVFTHDSVGVGEDGPTHQPIEHLASLRVIPGLQVIRPADSNETKVAWECALTYPGPTALVLSRQSLPITTDGDAVRYGAEIVVESAKAQIVLVGTGSEVSVCVDAAKLLKDSGVEASVVSMPSFDRFEMQPSQYRDSVFP
;
A
#
# COMPACT_ATOMS: atom_id res chain seq x y z
N VAL A 1 9.35 7.13 -16.11
CA VAL A 1 9.30 7.20 -14.65
C VAL A 1 9.45 8.65 -14.23
N GLY A 2 8.57 9.13 -13.35
CA GLY A 2 8.66 10.44 -12.72
C GLY A 2 8.59 10.29 -11.20
N GLY A 3 9.33 11.11 -10.44
CA GLY A 3 9.36 10.98 -8.98
C GLY A 3 9.32 12.34 -8.28
N THR A 4 8.57 12.41 -7.17
CA THR A 4 8.49 13.56 -6.27
C THR A 4 7.99 13.14 -4.89
N PHE A 5 7.90 14.06 -3.93
CA PHE A 5 7.20 13.84 -2.67
C PHE A 5 5.70 13.66 -2.90
N PHE A 6 5.09 12.79 -2.12
CA PHE A 6 3.70 12.37 -2.35
C PHE A 6 2.69 13.52 -2.27
N VAL A 7 2.89 14.47 -1.39
CA VAL A 7 2.04 15.68 -1.28
C VAL A 7 1.94 16.43 -2.61
N PHE A 8 2.99 16.41 -3.44
CA PHE A 8 3.01 17.09 -4.73
C PHE A 8 2.27 16.35 -5.84
N ALA A 9 1.69 15.17 -5.55
CA ALA A 9 0.73 14.53 -6.45
C ALA A 9 -0.45 15.46 -6.79
N ASP A 10 -0.78 16.41 -5.91
CA ASP A 10 -1.83 17.40 -6.17
C ASP A 10 -1.55 18.26 -7.40
N TYR A 11 -0.30 18.67 -7.62
CA TYR A 11 0.09 19.40 -8.82
C TYR A 11 0.07 18.54 -10.09
N MET A 12 0.19 17.22 -9.92
CA MET A 12 0.23 16.25 -11.03
C MET A 12 -1.12 15.62 -11.32
N ARG A 13 -2.13 15.84 -10.50
CA ARG A 13 -3.44 15.17 -10.59
C ARG A 13 -4.05 15.19 -12.00
N PRO A 14 -4.12 16.32 -12.72
CA PRO A 14 -4.63 16.31 -14.09
C PRO A 14 -3.82 15.42 -15.04
N ALA A 15 -2.48 15.44 -14.93
CA ALA A 15 -1.60 14.61 -15.73
C ALA A 15 -1.74 13.13 -15.41
N ILE A 16 -1.86 12.76 -14.11
CA ILE A 16 -2.10 11.38 -13.67
C ILE A 16 -3.44 10.87 -14.23
N ARG A 17 -4.50 11.69 -14.13
CA ARG A 17 -5.81 11.36 -14.70
C ARG A 17 -5.75 11.14 -16.21
N LEU A 18 -5.06 12.00 -16.95
CA LEU A 18 -4.88 11.85 -18.41
C LEU A 18 -4.05 10.61 -18.76
N ALA A 19 -3.02 10.30 -17.98
CA ALA A 19 -2.25 9.07 -18.15
C ALA A 19 -3.13 7.83 -17.96
N ALA A 20 -4.01 7.82 -16.96
CA ALA A 20 -4.95 6.73 -16.72
C ALA A 20 -5.97 6.61 -17.88
N LEU A 21 -6.55 7.72 -18.30
CA LEU A 21 -7.52 7.77 -19.42
C LEU A 21 -6.92 7.25 -20.73
N SER A 22 -5.68 7.62 -21.02
CA SER A 22 -4.95 7.22 -22.24
C SER A 22 -4.25 5.87 -22.11
N LYS A 23 -4.32 5.22 -20.93
CA LYS A 23 -3.60 3.96 -20.60
C LYS A 23 -2.09 4.09 -20.83
N ALA A 24 -1.53 5.26 -20.57
CA ALA A 24 -0.10 5.50 -20.75
C ALA A 24 0.69 4.71 -19.70
N ARG A 25 1.69 3.93 -20.14
CA ARG A 25 2.55 3.11 -19.27
C ARG A 25 3.58 4.00 -18.57
N ILE A 26 3.15 4.71 -17.54
CA ILE A 26 3.97 5.63 -16.74
C ILE A 26 4.01 5.10 -15.30
N ILE A 27 5.20 5.12 -14.70
CA ILE A 27 5.37 4.83 -13.28
C ILE A 27 5.64 6.16 -12.57
N PHE A 28 4.73 6.54 -11.69
CA PHE A 28 4.87 7.67 -10.77
C PHE A 28 5.42 7.14 -9.45
N VAL A 29 6.58 7.65 -9.03
CA VAL A 29 7.21 7.28 -7.76
C VAL A 29 7.00 8.43 -6.78
N PHE A 30 6.15 8.21 -5.80
CA PHE A 30 5.84 9.16 -4.75
C PHE A 30 6.49 8.72 -3.45
N THR A 31 7.43 9.51 -2.93
CA THR A 31 8.08 9.27 -1.65
C THR A 31 7.50 10.17 -0.55
N HIS A 32 7.87 9.93 0.71
CA HIS A 32 7.39 10.73 1.84
C HIS A 32 5.86 10.63 1.99
N ASP A 33 5.37 9.40 2.11
CA ASP A 33 3.98 8.99 1.91
C ASP A 33 3.03 9.27 3.08
N SER A 34 3.56 9.75 4.22
CA SER A 34 2.77 9.83 5.46
C SER A 34 3.21 10.98 6.37
N VAL A 35 2.63 11.06 7.55
CA VAL A 35 3.06 11.97 8.63
C VAL A 35 4.50 11.76 9.08
N GLY A 36 5.10 10.60 8.74
CA GLY A 36 6.51 10.29 8.95
C GLY A 36 7.49 11.04 8.04
N VAL A 37 7.05 12.09 7.34
CA VAL A 37 7.87 12.94 6.47
C VAL A 37 9.00 13.65 7.23
N GLY A 38 8.82 13.88 8.53
CA GLY A 38 9.82 14.51 9.40
C GLY A 38 9.60 16.03 9.55
N GLU A 39 10.71 16.78 9.56
CA GLU A 39 10.73 18.22 9.91
C GLU A 39 10.10 19.17 8.87
N ASP A 40 9.80 18.73 7.67
CA ASP A 40 9.11 19.55 6.66
C ASP A 40 7.69 19.98 7.10
N GLY A 41 7.11 19.26 8.06
CA GLY A 41 5.88 19.63 8.74
C GLY A 41 4.61 19.43 7.91
N PRO A 42 3.48 20.04 8.38
CA PRO A 42 2.14 19.74 7.85
C PRO A 42 1.95 20.05 6.37
N THR A 43 2.69 21.00 5.81
CA THR A 43 2.61 21.36 4.38
C THR A 43 3.11 20.27 3.45
N HIS A 44 3.87 19.30 3.97
CA HIS A 44 4.45 18.19 3.22
C HIS A 44 3.91 16.82 3.65
N GLN A 45 3.01 16.78 4.62
CA GLN A 45 2.39 15.55 5.14
C GLN A 45 1.13 15.20 4.34
N PRO A 46 1.17 14.17 3.48
CA PRO A 46 -0.01 13.76 2.73
C PRO A 46 -1.02 13.06 3.66
N ILE A 47 -2.30 13.42 3.56
CA ILE A 47 -3.41 12.82 4.31
C ILE A 47 -4.41 12.18 3.35
N GLU A 48 -5.09 13.00 2.52
CA GLU A 48 -6.14 12.56 1.60
C GLU A 48 -5.60 12.02 0.27
N HIS A 49 -4.32 12.20 -0.01
CA HIS A 49 -3.69 11.93 -1.31
C HIS A 49 -3.86 10.47 -1.74
N LEU A 50 -3.66 9.52 -0.82
CA LEU A 50 -3.77 8.09 -1.12
C LEU A 50 -5.20 7.72 -1.55
N ALA A 51 -6.20 8.13 -0.77
CA ALA A 51 -7.61 7.91 -1.11
C ALA A 51 -7.96 8.57 -2.44
N SER A 52 -7.46 9.78 -2.67
CA SER A 52 -7.74 10.54 -3.87
C SER A 52 -7.11 9.97 -5.15
N LEU A 53 -5.98 9.27 -5.06
CA LEU A 53 -5.41 8.54 -6.20
C LEU A 53 -6.18 7.23 -6.45
N ARG A 54 -6.61 6.54 -5.41
CA ARG A 54 -7.35 5.27 -5.52
C ARG A 54 -8.68 5.40 -6.25
N VAL A 55 -9.30 6.59 -6.28
CA VAL A 55 -10.55 6.81 -7.02
C VAL A 55 -10.36 7.13 -8.50
N ILE A 56 -9.12 7.20 -9.01
CA ILE A 56 -8.85 7.44 -10.44
C ILE A 56 -8.96 6.12 -11.21
N PRO A 57 -9.98 5.93 -12.06
CA PRO A 57 -10.15 4.67 -12.80
C PRO A 57 -8.95 4.39 -13.71
N GLY A 58 -8.43 3.16 -13.67
CA GLY A 58 -7.31 2.73 -14.52
C GLY A 58 -5.92 3.15 -14.01
N LEU A 59 -5.82 3.83 -12.87
CA LEU A 59 -4.56 4.04 -12.15
C LEU A 59 -4.36 2.90 -11.16
N GLN A 60 -3.27 2.15 -11.31
CA GLN A 60 -2.85 1.19 -10.28
C GLN A 60 -2.13 1.94 -9.15
N VAL A 61 -2.57 1.74 -7.90
CA VAL A 61 -1.93 2.34 -6.73
C VAL A 61 -1.36 1.24 -5.85
N ILE A 62 -0.03 1.29 -5.59
CA ILE A 62 0.66 0.32 -4.74
C ILE A 62 1.43 1.07 -3.65
N ARG A 63 1.13 0.75 -2.39
CA ARG A 63 1.83 1.28 -1.21
C ARG A 63 2.46 0.15 -0.43
N PRO A 64 3.72 -0.24 -0.75
CA PRO A 64 4.39 -1.38 -0.17
C PRO A 64 4.80 -1.15 1.29
N ALA A 65 4.79 -2.21 2.09
CA ALA A 65 5.10 -2.18 3.52
C ALA A 65 6.60 -2.15 3.81
N ASP A 66 7.41 -2.80 2.97
CA ASP A 66 8.84 -2.97 3.19
C ASP A 66 9.60 -3.16 1.87
N SER A 67 10.87 -3.55 1.95
CA SER A 67 11.72 -3.75 0.77
C SER A 67 11.30 -4.94 -0.08
N ASN A 68 10.75 -6.02 0.51
CA ASN A 68 10.27 -7.17 -0.23
C ASN A 68 9.05 -6.82 -1.07
N GLU A 69 8.06 -6.17 -0.45
CA GLU A 69 6.91 -5.63 -1.17
C GLU A 69 7.32 -4.57 -2.20
N THR A 70 8.29 -3.70 -1.90
CA THR A 70 8.78 -2.70 -2.85
C THR A 70 9.37 -3.34 -4.10
N LYS A 71 10.15 -4.42 -3.95
CA LYS A 71 10.67 -5.18 -5.10
C LYS A 71 9.54 -5.70 -5.98
N VAL A 72 8.55 -6.35 -5.39
CA VAL A 72 7.40 -6.92 -6.14
C VAL A 72 6.53 -5.80 -6.73
N ALA A 73 6.41 -4.65 -6.04
CA ALA A 73 5.69 -3.50 -6.56
C ALA A 73 6.30 -2.95 -7.86
N TRP A 74 7.62 -2.93 -7.97
CA TRP A 74 8.30 -2.59 -9.22
C TRP A 74 8.05 -3.61 -10.33
N GLU A 75 8.08 -4.92 -10.04
CA GLU A 75 7.73 -5.98 -11.00
C GLU A 75 6.30 -5.79 -11.53
N CYS A 76 5.35 -5.53 -10.63
CA CYS A 76 3.96 -5.27 -10.98
C CYS A 76 3.78 -3.99 -11.80
N ALA A 77 4.49 -2.90 -11.45
CA ALA A 77 4.42 -1.63 -12.16
C ALA A 77 4.97 -1.72 -13.59
N LEU A 78 6.05 -2.49 -13.79
CA LEU A 78 6.68 -2.68 -15.11
C LEU A 78 5.81 -3.53 -16.05
N THR A 79 4.99 -4.42 -15.51
CA THR A 79 4.13 -5.32 -16.30
C THR A 79 2.71 -4.82 -16.49
N TYR A 80 2.26 -3.86 -15.68
CA TYR A 80 0.91 -3.31 -15.78
C TYR A 80 0.68 -2.54 -17.09
N PRO A 81 -0.45 -2.74 -17.80
CA PRO A 81 -0.70 -2.12 -19.10
C PRO A 81 -1.21 -0.66 -19.01
N GLY A 82 -1.08 -0.02 -17.88
CA GLY A 82 -1.50 1.36 -17.60
C GLY A 82 -0.52 2.08 -16.67
N PRO A 83 -0.90 3.26 -16.15
CA PRO A 83 -0.08 3.97 -15.19
C PRO A 83 -0.13 3.34 -13.81
N THR A 84 1.00 3.38 -13.09
CA THR A 84 1.12 2.92 -11.71
C THR A 84 1.68 4.04 -10.84
N ALA A 85 1.07 4.27 -9.67
CA ALA A 85 1.60 5.08 -8.60
C ALA A 85 2.23 4.15 -7.54
N LEU A 86 3.54 4.24 -7.36
CA LEU A 86 4.27 3.62 -6.26
C LEU A 86 4.40 4.65 -5.14
N VAL A 87 3.80 4.37 -3.99
CA VAL A 87 3.74 5.27 -2.84
C VAL A 87 4.65 4.73 -1.75
N LEU A 88 5.79 5.40 -1.54
CA LEU A 88 6.91 4.89 -0.77
C LEU A 88 7.16 5.74 0.48
N SER A 89 7.54 5.09 1.56
CA SER A 89 7.88 5.73 2.83
C SER A 89 9.24 6.46 2.76
N ARG A 90 9.41 7.48 3.61
CA ARG A 90 10.69 8.16 3.82
C ARG A 90 11.58 7.38 4.80
N GLN A 91 10.98 6.92 5.90
CA GLN A 91 11.71 6.26 6.98
C GLN A 91 12.11 4.83 6.60
N SER A 92 13.14 4.33 7.27
CA SER A 92 13.50 2.91 7.22
C SER A 92 12.43 2.07 7.90
N LEU A 93 12.03 0.97 7.28
CA LEU A 93 11.02 0.07 7.78
C LEU A 93 11.62 -1.33 8.01
N PRO A 94 11.17 -2.06 9.04
CA PRO A 94 11.54 -3.44 9.22
C PRO A 94 10.95 -4.30 8.09
N ILE A 95 11.64 -5.40 7.76
CA ILE A 95 11.10 -6.40 6.84
C ILE A 95 10.10 -7.26 7.62
N THR A 96 8.85 -7.23 7.22
CA THR A 96 7.73 -7.93 7.88
C THR A 96 6.94 -8.82 6.91
N THR A 97 7.23 -8.74 5.60
CA THR A 97 6.53 -9.48 4.55
C THR A 97 7.50 -10.24 3.66
N ASP A 98 7.00 -11.21 2.89
CA ASP A 98 7.76 -11.86 1.80
C ASP A 98 7.58 -11.16 0.44
N GLY A 99 6.60 -10.26 0.35
CA GLY A 99 6.30 -9.45 -0.83
C GLY A 99 5.10 -9.91 -1.64
N ASP A 100 4.57 -11.11 -1.42
CA ASP A 100 3.49 -11.68 -2.25
C ASP A 100 2.16 -10.94 -2.10
N ALA A 101 1.93 -10.26 -0.97
CA ALA A 101 0.78 -9.37 -0.80
C ALA A 101 0.59 -8.40 -1.98
N VAL A 102 1.67 -7.92 -2.59
CA VAL A 102 1.59 -7.01 -3.74
C VAL A 102 1.02 -7.70 -4.98
N ARG A 103 1.34 -8.97 -5.20
CA ARG A 103 0.85 -9.73 -6.37
C ARG A 103 -0.65 -9.90 -6.34
N TYR A 104 -1.18 -10.15 -5.15
CA TYR A 104 -2.61 -10.40 -4.93
C TYR A 104 -3.38 -9.16 -4.47
N GLY A 105 -2.69 -8.11 -4.02
CA GLY A 105 -3.24 -6.86 -3.51
C GLY A 105 -3.43 -6.81 -2.01
N ALA A 106 -3.58 -7.98 -1.35
CA ALA A 106 -3.55 -8.15 0.10
C ALA A 106 -3.16 -9.58 0.45
N GLU A 107 -2.57 -9.79 1.65
CA GLU A 107 -2.22 -11.10 2.18
C GLU A 107 -2.12 -11.08 3.70
N ILE A 108 -2.39 -12.22 4.34
CA ILE A 108 -2.19 -12.39 5.79
C ILE A 108 -0.69 -12.54 6.06
N VAL A 109 -0.10 -11.60 6.78
CA VAL A 109 1.32 -11.60 7.16
C VAL A 109 1.56 -12.09 8.58
N VAL A 110 0.52 -12.06 9.42
CA VAL A 110 0.49 -12.71 10.73
C VAL A 110 -0.84 -13.43 10.86
N GLU A 111 -0.78 -14.75 10.96
CA GLU A 111 -1.97 -15.59 11.09
C GLU A 111 -2.21 -16.00 12.54
N SER A 112 -3.46 -15.98 12.98
CA SER A 112 -3.91 -16.63 14.20
C SER A 112 -5.20 -17.40 13.93
N ALA A 113 -5.17 -18.71 14.17
CA ALA A 113 -6.35 -19.58 14.03
C ALA A 113 -7.48 -19.24 15.03
N LYS A 114 -7.21 -18.40 16.04
CA LYS A 114 -8.16 -17.92 17.05
C LYS A 114 -8.38 -16.42 16.97
N ALA A 115 -8.06 -15.80 15.82
CA ALA A 115 -8.21 -14.37 15.67
C ALA A 115 -9.63 -13.91 15.97
N GLN A 116 -9.74 -12.94 16.86
CA GLN A 116 -10.98 -12.25 17.22
C GLN A 116 -11.13 -10.95 16.39
N ILE A 117 -10.01 -10.46 15.86
CA ILE A 117 -9.94 -9.26 15.03
C ILE A 117 -8.90 -9.44 13.91
N VAL A 118 -9.08 -8.70 12.84
CA VAL A 118 -8.10 -8.57 11.75
C VAL A 118 -7.61 -7.12 11.72
N LEU A 119 -6.30 -6.94 11.86
CA LEU A 119 -5.64 -5.64 11.70
C LEU A 119 -5.18 -5.51 10.25
N VAL A 120 -5.58 -4.45 9.58
CA VAL A 120 -5.24 -4.22 8.17
C VAL A 120 -4.35 -3.00 8.06
N GLY A 121 -3.15 -3.19 7.54
CA GLY A 121 -2.19 -2.12 7.29
C GLY A 121 -1.85 -1.98 5.81
N THR A 122 -1.35 -0.80 5.43
CA THR A 122 -0.76 -0.54 4.12
C THR A 122 0.49 0.31 4.32
N GLY A 123 1.55 0.06 3.55
CA GLY A 123 2.80 0.79 3.72
C GLY A 123 3.39 0.64 5.12
N SER A 124 3.91 1.73 5.67
CA SER A 124 4.55 1.74 7.00
C SER A 124 3.67 1.25 8.14
N GLU A 125 2.36 1.33 8.02
CA GLU A 125 1.43 0.94 9.07
C GLU A 125 1.30 -0.59 9.23
N VAL A 126 1.80 -1.40 8.28
CA VAL A 126 1.84 -2.86 8.44
C VAL A 126 2.71 -3.27 9.63
N SER A 127 3.89 -2.68 9.78
CA SER A 127 4.74 -2.97 10.95
C SER A 127 4.09 -2.55 12.27
N VAL A 128 3.34 -1.44 12.27
CA VAL A 128 2.55 -1.00 13.44
C VAL A 128 1.45 -2.02 13.78
N CYS A 129 0.76 -2.56 12.77
CA CYS A 129 -0.23 -3.62 12.97
C CYS A 129 0.41 -4.90 13.54
N VAL A 130 1.60 -5.28 13.06
CA VAL A 130 2.34 -6.44 13.58
C VAL A 130 2.69 -6.26 15.06
N ASP A 131 3.17 -5.07 15.44
CA ASP A 131 3.51 -4.80 16.84
C ASP A 131 2.25 -4.68 17.71
N ALA A 132 1.17 -4.09 17.19
CA ALA A 132 -0.11 -4.05 17.88
C ALA A 132 -0.68 -5.45 18.13
N ALA A 133 -0.57 -6.38 17.18
CA ALA A 133 -1.01 -7.77 17.36
C ALA A 133 -0.26 -8.47 18.51
N LYS A 134 1.05 -8.21 18.67
CA LYS A 134 1.83 -8.74 19.82
C LYS A 134 1.30 -8.19 21.14
N LEU A 135 1.08 -6.87 21.24
CA LEU A 135 0.55 -6.25 22.47
C LEU A 135 -0.86 -6.73 22.81
N LEU A 136 -1.71 -6.93 21.81
CA LEU A 136 -3.05 -7.48 21.99
C LEU A 136 -2.99 -8.91 22.54
N LYS A 137 -2.09 -9.73 22.00
CA LYS A 137 -1.89 -11.10 22.49
C LYS A 137 -1.48 -11.15 23.95
N ASP A 138 -0.62 -10.25 24.40
CA ASP A 138 -0.24 -10.12 25.81
C ASP A 138 -1.43 -9.74 26.70
N SER A 139 -2.44 -9.12 26.11
CA SER A 139 -3.72 -8.75 26.76
C SER A 139 -4.82 -9.80 26.58
N GLY A 140 -4.49 -10.96 25.98
CA GLY A 140 -5.43 -12.08 25.78
C GLY A 140 -6.35 -11.93 24.55
N VAL A 141 -6.05 -11.00 23.62
CA VAL A 141 -6.77 -10.83 22.37
C VAL A 141 -5.91 -11.33 21.20
N GLU A 142 -6.38 -12.36 20.51
CA GLU A 142 -5.71 -12.89 19.32
C GLU A 142 -6.11 -12.06 18.07
N ALA A 143 -5.12 -11.65 17.29
CA ALA A 143 -5.30 -10.85 16.09
C ALA A 143 -4.54 -11.47 14.90
N SER A 144 -5.13 -11.46 13.73
CA SER A 144 -4.42 -11.63 12.47
C SER A 144 -4.04 -10.28 11.88
N VAL A 145 -2.96 -10.22 11.09
CA VAL A 145 -2.52 -9.00 10.40
C VAL A 145 -2.51 -9.23 8.91
N VAL A 146 -3.11 -8.29 8.17
CA VAL A 146 -3.13 -8.28 6.71
C VAL A 146 -2.32 -7.08 6.22
N SER A 147 -1.36 -7.33 5.31
CA SER A 147 -0.80 -6.29 4.46
C SER A 147 -1.71 -6.09 3.25
N MET A 148 -2.10 -4.85 2.99
CA MET A 148 -2.98 -4.49 1.86
C MET A 148 -2.35 -3.37 1.01
N PRO A 149 -1.32 -3.68 0.24
CA PRO A 149 -0.61 -2.68 -0.57
C PRO A 149 -1.42 -2.16 -1.76
N SER A 150 -2.40 -2.90 -2.30
CA SER A 150 -3.16 -2.46 -3.48
C SER A 150 -4.60 -2.97 -3.47
N PHE A 151 -5.54 -2.05 -3.27
CA PHE A 151 -6.99 -2.36 -3.29
C PHE A 151 -7.43 -2.86 -4.66
N ASP A 152 -7.01 -2.20 -5.75
CA ASP A 152 -7.41 -2.56 -7.11
C ASP A 152 -7.02 -4.01 -7.45
N ARG A 153 -5.82 -4.42 -7.06
CA ARG A 153 -5.34 -5.79 -7.31
C ARG A 153 -6.11 -6.81 -6.46
N PHE A 154 -6.45 -6.45 -5.23
CA PHE A 154 -7.22 -7.33 -4.36
C PHE A 154 -8.66 -7.52 -4.85
N GLU A 155 -9.30 -6.47 -5.33
CA GLU A 155 -10.65 -6.54 -5.89
C GLU A 155 -10.73 -7.42 -7.13
N MET A 156 -9.64 -7.52 -7.91
CA MET A 156 -9.55 -8.41 -9.08
C MET A 156 -9.38 -9.89 -8.72
N GLN A 157 -9.10 -10.23 -7.46
CA GLN A 157 -8.94 -11.62 -7.06
C GLN A 157 -10.28 -12.37 -7.02
N PRO A 158 -10.27 -13.70 -7.23
CA PRO A 158 -11.46 -14.52 -7.04
C PRO A 158 -12.04 -14.35 -5.62
N SER A 159 -13.36 -14.46 -5.48
CA SER A 159 -14.03 -14.34 -4.16
C SER A 159 -13.45 -15.29 -3.14
N GLN A 160 -13.16 -16.55 -3.54
CA GLN A 160 -12.54 -17.53 -2.67
C GLN A 160 -11.23 -17.04 -2.04
N TYR A 161 -10.37 -16.33 -2.81
CA TYR A 161 -9.14 -15.76 -2.28
C TYR A 161 -9.46 -14.60 -1.32
N ARG A 162 -10.36 -13.71 -1.71
CA ARG A 162 -10.73 -12.58 -0.87
C ARG A 162 -11.33 -13.01 0.46
N ASP A 163 -12.17 -14.03 0.42
CA ASP A 163 -12.79 -14.63 1.62
C ASP A 163 -11.76 -15.37 2.50
N SER A 164 -10.66 -15.88 1.91
CA SER A 164 -9.57 -16.48 2.71
C SER A 164 -8.71 -15.44 3.42
N VAL A 165 -8.63 -14.20 2.91
CA VAL A 165 -7.91 -13.10 3.56
C VAL A 165 -8.77 -12.43 4.62
N PHE A 166 -10.06 -12.33 4.39
CA PHE A 166 -11.06 -11.75 5.30
C PHE A 166 -12.21 -12.74 5.54
N PRO A 167 -11.98 -13.74 6.42
CA PRO A 167 -12.98 -14.78 6.72
C PRO A 167 -14.18 -14.27 7.52
#